data_2255663d250e8ada9c3fa550f85341d5
#
_entry.id   2255663d250e8ada9c3fa550f85341d5
#
_cell.length_a   1.000
_cell.length_b   1.000
_cell.length_c   1.000
_cell.angle_alpha   90.00
_cell.angle_beta   90.00
_cell.angle_gamma   90.00
#
_symmetry.space_group_name_H-M   'P 1'
#
loop_
_entity.id
_entity.type
_entity.pdbx_description
1 polymer ?
#
loop_
_entity_poly.entity_id
_entity_poly.type
_entity_poly.pdbx_seq_one_letter_code
_entity_poly.pdbx_strand_id
1 'polypeptide(L)'
;MRIIIKSISIFFLLINITYADVDSSISKKINDYISNIVPGEGYTETSIDLRENTSPDFSILAVREISKTDTSNYFTQFSLFNTEQDNDERYVVNLGFGKRFLSDDKTSLTGVNIFLDADDNNNARASIGAEARNAVLEFFGNYYSGLADGDDVEKVRDGYDLRLASQIPYLHWADFFVNTYDWKGVSRDDTEGIKLGSEMQLTQGLKLELAFDDKDQSGLTDEWYAKIMFVYPPKEGPTAKDGISDTMWREQKDMSGEMLTKVKRNNKIMIEFNGKSTISRTD
;
A
#
# COMPACT_ATOMS: atom_id res chain seq x y z
N MET A 1 17.71 16.59 -9.02
CA MET A 1 18.71 15.79 -9.75
C MET A 1 19.87 15.27 -8.90
N ARG A 2 20.51 16.02 -8.00
CA ARG A 2 21.60 15.51 -7.14
C ARG A 2 21.15 14.53 -6.03
N ILE A 3 19.92 14.59 -5.55
CA ILE A 3 19.36 13.70 -4.52
C ILE A 3 18.95 12.36 -5.16
N ILE A 4 18.34 12.38 -6.34
CA ILE A 4 17.98 11.17 -7.10
C ILE A 4 19.22 10.34 -7.43
N ILE A 5 20.34 10.98 -7.80
CA ILE A 5 21.61 10.28 -8.09
C ILE A 5 22.19 9.63 -6.83
N LYS A 6 22.06 10.25 -5.64
CA LYS A 6 22.49 9.64 -4.37
C LYS A 6 21.59 8.48 -3.96
N SER A 7 20.27 8.58 -4.16
CA SER A 7 19.31 7.51 -3.87
C SER A 7 19.48 6.32 -4.80
N ILE A 8 19.74 6.56 -6.10
CA ILE A 8 20.06 5.51 -7.06
C ILE A 8 21.41 4.85 -6.74
N SER A 9 22.40 5.59 -6.26
CA SER A 9 23.70 5.01 -5.84
C SER A 9 23.58 4.14 -4.61
N ILE A 10 22.71 4.47 -3.65
CA ILE A 10 22.38 3.61 -2.49
C ILE A 10 21.64 2.35 -2.96
N PHE A 11 20.74 2.48 -3.93
CA PHE A 11 20.06 1.36 -4.55
C PHE A 11 21.04 0.37 -5.23
N PHE A 12 22.02 0.85 -5.98
CA PHE A 12 23.06 0.00 -6.58
C PHE A 12 24.04 -0.60 -5.56
N LEU A 13 24.27 0.03 -4.42
CA LEU A 13 25.10 -0.53 -3.34
C LEU A 13 24.38 -1.67 -2.60
N LEU A 14 23.06 -1.61 -2.45
CA LEU A 14 22.24 -2.68 -1.89
C LEU A 14 22.14 -3.89 -2.85
N ILE A 15 22.32 -3.68 -4.15
CA ILE A 15 22.27 -4.73 -5.19
C ILE A 15 23.48 -5.71 -5.14
N ASN A 16 24.60 -5.33 -4.55
CA ASN A 16 25.79 -6.19 -4.45
C ASN A 16 25.88 -7.04 -3.17
N ILE A 17 24.90 -6.94 -2.27
CA ILE A 17 24.79 -7.84 -1.12
C ILE A 17 23.98 -9.06 -1.59
N THR A 18 24.51 -10.25 -1.41
CA THR A 18 23.87 -11.52 -1.80
C THR A 18 22.41 -11.56 -1.32
N TYR A 19 21.48 -11.42 -2.26
CA TYR A 19 20.07 -11.06 -2.12
C TYR A 19 19.26 -11.92 -1.14
N ALA A 20 19.63 -13.18 -0.90
CA ALA A 20 18.81 -14.11 -0.14
C ALA A 20 18.96 -13.97 1.40
N ASP A 21 20.17 -13.63 1.90
CA ASP A 21 20.44 -13.67 3.34
C ASP A 21 20.08 -12.37 4.08
N VAL A 22 20.19 -11.21 3.43
CA VAL A 22 19.85 -9.91 4.05
C VAL A 22 18.35 -9.73 4.09
N ASP A 23 17.65 -10.09 3.03
CA ASP A 23 16.19 -10.02 2.90
C ASP A 23 15.51 -10.83 4.02
N SER A 24 15.88 -12.09 4.18
CA SER A 24 15.27 -12.97 5.19
C SER A 24 15.62 -12.59 6.64
N SER A 25 16.84 -12.13 6.88
CA SER A 25 17.31 -11.81 8.23
C SER A 25 16.71 -10.49 8.77
N ILE A 26 16.63 -9.43 7.94
CA ILE A 26 16.05 -8.14 8.33
C ILE A 26 14.54 -8.30 8.49
N SER A 27 13.85 -8.85 7.50
CA SER A 27 12.41 -9.08 7.53
C SER A 27 12.01 -9.95 8.72
N LYS A 28 12.79 -10.98 9.05
CA LYS A 28 12.55 -11.82 10.22
C LYS A 28 12.68 -11.04 11.52
N LYS A 29 13.75 -10.27 11.73
CA LYS A 29 13.95 -9.47 12.96
C LYS A 29 12.83 -8.45 13.14
N ILE A 30 12.40 -7.80 12.09
CA ILE A 30 11.29 -6.85 12.11
C ILE A 30 9.99 -7.58 12.45
N ASN A 31 9.73 -8.73 11.82
CA ASN A 31 8.54 -9.54 12.13
C ASN A 31 8.54 -10.02 13.58
N ASP A 32 9.65 -10.53 14.09
CA ASP A 32 9.77 -10.99 15.47
C ASP A 32 9.48 -9.84 16.47
N TYR A 33 9.95 -8.63 16.17
CA TYR A 33 9.66 -7.44 16.98
C TYR A 33 8.17 -7.05 16.91
N ILE A 34 7.59 -6.99 15.71
CA ILE A 34 6.17 -6.63 15.50
C ILE A 34 5.24 -7.71 16.07
N SER A 35 5.59 -8.99 15.94
CA SER A 35 4.78 -10.10 16.47
C SER A 35 4.70 -10.10 18.00
N ASN A 36 5.64 -9.45 18.68
CA ASN A 36 5.55 -9.21 20.12
C ASN A 36 4.54 -8.10 20.46
N ILE A 37 4.34 -7.14 19.55
CA ILE A 37 3.41 -6.01 19.73
C ILE A 37 2.01 -6.39 19.22
N VAL A 38 1.95 -7.04 18.05
CA VAL A 38 0.71 -7.50 17.40
C VAL A 38 0.84 -9.00 17.13
N PRO A 39 0.57 -9.87 18.12
CA PRO A 39 0.74 -11.31 17.99
C PRO A 39 -0.28 -11.92 17.02
N GLY A 40 0.01 -13.12 16.52
CA GLY A 40 -0.87 -13.91 15.66
C GLY A 40 -0.27 -14.22 14.30
N GLU A 41 -0.89 -15.19 13.61
CA GLU A 41 -0.52 -15.53 12.23
C GLU A 41 -0.88 -14.38 11.28
N GLY A 42 -0.05 -14.15 10.27
CA GLY A 42 -0.35 -13.14 9.27
C GLY A 42 0.85 -12.59 8.52
N TYR A 43 0.65 -11.43 7.97
CA TYR A 43 1.54 -10.72 7.06
C TYR A 43 2.15 -9.52 7.76
N THR A 44 3.43 -9.26 7.53
CA THR A 44 4.13 -8.06 7.97
C THR A 44 4.88 -7.47 6.78
N GLU A 45 4.78 -6.17 6.62
CA GLU A 45 5.49 -5.43 5.58
C GLU A 45 6.19 -4.23 6.21
N THR A 46 7.43 -3.99 5.80
CA THR A 46 8.10 -2.71 6.00
C THR A 46 8.40 -2.12 4.65
N SER A 47 8.22 -0.82 4.49
CA SER A 47 8.50 -0.17 3.21
C SER A 47 9.32 1.10 3.35
N ILE A 48 9.94 1.46 2.23
CA ILE A 48 10.63 2.73 2.00
C ILE A 48 10.03 3.30 0.72
N ASP A 49 9.40 4.46 0.82
CA ASP A 49 8.82 5.18 -0.30
C ASP A 49 9.75 6.32 -0.70
N LEU A 50 10.21 6.26 -1.93
CA LEU A 50 11.10 7.23 -2.54
C LEU A 50 10.31 8.06 -3.56
N ARG A 51 10.35 9.38 -3.42
CA ARG A 51 9.59 10.30 -4.26
C ARG A 51 10.44 11.47 -4.72
N GLU A 52 9.93 12.16 -5.73
CA GLU A 52 10.56 13.39 -6.19
C GLU A 52 10.39 14.49 -5.14
N ASN A 53 11.49 15.18 -4.82
CA ASN A 53 11.51 16.40 -4.00
C ASN A 53 11.05 16.28 -2.53
N THR A 54 11.02 15.08 -1.95
CA THR A 54 10.71 14.88 -0.52
C THR A 54 11.65 13.89 0.13
N SER A 55 11.67 13.90 1.46
CA SER A 55 12.35 12.90 2.26
C SER A 55 11.71 11.52 2.04
N PRO A 56 12.47 10.41 2.15
CA PRO A 56 11.91 9.08 2.12
C PRO A 56 10.90 8.87 3.25
N ASP A 57 9.74 8.27 2.94
CA ASP A 57 8.80 7.82 3.96
C ASP A 57 9.09 6.37 4.34
N PHE A 58 8.92 6.02 5.60
CA PHE A 58 9.09 4.66 6.12
C PHE A 58 7.78 4.16 6.69
N SER A 59 7.45 2.90 6.45
CA SER A 59 6.25 2.32 7.01
C SER A 59 6.46 0.92 7.58
N ILE A 60 5.62 0.59 8.57
CA ILE A 60 5.45 -0.75 9.10
C ILE A 60 3.97 -1.08 9.03
N LEU A 61 3.63 -2.22 8.45
CA LEU A 61 2.27 -2.70 8.32
C LEU A 61 2.19 -4.16 8.78
N ALA A 62 1.15 -4.51 9.53
CA ALA A 62 0.88 -5.87 9.95
C ALA A 62 -0.59 -6.21 9.72
N VAL A 63 -0.85 -7.39 9.12
CA VAL A 63 -2.17 -8.00 9.04
C VAL A 63 -2.16 -9.24 9.92
N ARG A 64 -3.16 -9.40 10.79
CA ARG A 64 -3.24 -10.53 11.72
C ARG A 64 -4.61 -11.19 11.65
N GLU A 65 -4.59 -12.52 11.72
CA GLU A 65 -5.79 -13.32 11.83
C GLU A 65 -6.48 -13.11 13.18
N ILE A 66 -7.79 -12.91 13.15
CA ILE A 66 -8.62 -12.91 14.35
C ILE A 66 -9.31 -14.26 14.48
N SER A 67 -9.93 -14.74 13.41
CA SER A 67 -10.53 -16.05 13.33
C SER A 67 -10.75 -16.46 11.88
N LYS A 68 -10.71 -17.75 11.60
CA LYS A 68 -10.96 -18.29 10.25
C LYS A 68 -11.87 -19.52 10.26
N THR A 69 -12.50 -19.73 9.11
CA THR A 69 -13.14 -20.97 8.68
C THR A 69 -12.50 -21.42 7.38
N ASP A 70 -12.97 -22.52 6.80
CA ASP A 70 -12.46 -23.03 5.52
C ASP A 70 -12.65 -22.04 4.36
N THR A 71 -13.65 -21.15 4.44
CA THR A 71 -14.05 -20.22 3.37
C THR A 71 -14.09 -18.76 3.80
N SER A 72 -13.78 -18.43 5.05
CA SER A 72 -13.77 -17.02 5.49
C SER A 72 -12.74 -16.75 6.57
N ASN A 73 -12.29 -15.50 6.62
CA ASN A 73 -11.32 -15.02 7.60
C ASN A 73 -11.71 -13.63 8.12
N TYR A 74 -11.68 -13.45 9.44
CA TYR A 74 -11.67 -12.14 10.07
C TYR A 74 -10.24 -11.73 10.37
N PHE A 75 -9.88 -10.51 10.02
CA PHE A 75 -8.52 -10.01 10.22
C PHE A 75 -8.53 -8.59 10.79
N THR A 76 -7.42 -8.21 11.39
CA THR A 76 -7.07 -6.82 11.69
C THR A 76 -5.84 -6.41 10.88
N GLN A 77 -5.79 -5.14 10.48
CA GLN A 77 -4.62 -4.53 9.87
C GLN A 77 -4.22 -3.29 10.66
N PHE A 78 -2.94 -3.21 10.99
CA PHE A 78 -2.32 -2.06 11.64
C PHE A 78 -1.21 -1.53 10.77
N SER A 79 -1.05 -0.21 10.69
CA SER A 79 0.15 0.40 10.13
C SER A 79 0.55 1.67 10.88
N LEU A 80 1.85 1.92 10.88
CA LEU A 80 2.48 3.15 11.37
C LEU A 80 3.47 3.60 10.29
N PHE A 81 3.41 4.87 9.91
CA PHE A 81 4.36 5.44 8.96
C PHE A 81 4.59 6.92 9.24
N ASN A 82 5.74 7.43 8.78
CA ASN A 82 5.99 8.87 8.68
C ASN A 82 5.70 9.36 7.26
N THR A 83 5.33 10.60 7.15
CA THR A 83 5.14 11.29 5.86
C THR A 83 5.38 12.77 6.02
N GLU A 84 5.81 13.43 4.95
CA GLU A 84 5.97 14.88 4.91
C GLU A 84 4.72 15.52 4.30
N GLN A 85 4.13 16.50 5.00
CA GLN A 85 3.00 17.31 4.53
C GLN A 85 3.27 18.78 4.84
N ASP A 86 3.20 19.65 3.83
CA ASP A 86 3.48 21.09 3.93
C ASP A 86 4.83 21.40 4.61
N ASN A 87 5.88 20.59 4.31
CA ASN A 87 7.22 20.61 4.90
C ASN A 87 7.31 20.19 6.38
N ASP A 88 6.23 19.68 6.98
CA ASP A 88 6.24 19.13 8.32
C ASP A 88 6.20 17.60 8.28
N GLU A 89 7.06 16.94 9.09
CA GLU A 89 7.05 15.49 9.26
C GLU A 89 5.86 15.11 10.14
N ARG A 90 5.11 14.09 9.74
CA ARG A 90 3.95 13.56 10.44
C ARG A 90 4.03 12.07 10.61
N TYR A 91 3.48 11.60 11.72
CA TYR A 91 3.30 10.18 12.00
C TYR A 91 1.82 9.83 11.93
N VAL A 92 1.50 8.82 11.13
CA VAL A 92 0.13 8.35 10.93
C VAL A 92 0.00 6.92 11.39
N VAL A 93 -1.06 6.65 12.15
CA VAL A 93 -1.47 5.31 12.60
C VAL A 93 -2.78 4.94 11.94
N ASN A 94 -2.85 3.73 11.39
CA ASN A 94 -4.08 3.15 10.86
C ASN A 94 -4.41 1.87 11.62
N LEU A 95 -5.69 1.68 11.95
CA LEU A 95 -6.21 0.44 12.51
C LEU A 95 -7.46 0.02 11.73
N GLY A 96 -7.43 -1.19 11.19
CA GLY A 96 -8.50 -1.74 10.38
C GLY A 96 -8.98 -3.10 10.84
N PHE A 97 -10.24 -3.38 10.54
CA PHE A 97 -10.87 -4.68 10.70
C PHE A 97 -11.56 -5.07 9.40
N GLY A 98 -11.49 -6.34 9.04
CA GLY A 98 -12.13 -6.81 7.83
C GLY A 98 -12.52 -8.28 7.90
N LYS A 99 -13.33 -8.64 6.91
CA LYS A 99 -13.71 -10.03 6.66
C LYS A 99 -13.53 -10.35 5.20
N ARG A 100 -12.91 -11.48 4.91
CA ARG A 100 -12.71 -12.03 3.58
C ARG A 100 -13.45 -13.35 3.42
N PHE A 101 -13.86 -13.60 2.19
CA PHE A 101 -14.59 -14.80 1.79
C PHE A 101 -13.91 -15.40 0.56
N LEU A 102 -13.73 -16.72 0.57
CA LEU A 102 -13.31 -17.49 -0.60
C LEU A 102 -14.54 -18.00 -1.32
N SER A 103 -14.46 -18.11 -2.64
CA SER A 103 -15.41 -18.93 -3.43
C SER A 103 -15.31 -20.41 -3.05
N ASP A 104 -16.32 -21.22 -3.39
CA ASP A 104 -16.36 -22.65 -3.06
C ASP A 104 -15.19 -23.41 -3.68
N ASP A 105 -14.76 -23.01 -4.88
CA ASP A 105 -13.59 -23.55 -5.58
C ASP A 105 -12.26 -22.91 -5.13
N LYS A 106 -12.32 -21.97 -4.20
CA LYS A 106 -11.19 -21.19 -3.66
C LYS A 106 -10.38 -20.39 -4.69
N THR A 107 -10.90 -20.18 -5.88
CA THR A 107 -10.17 -19.47 -6.96
C THR A 107 -10.34 -17.96 -6.92
N SER A 108 -11.30 -17.47 -6.14
CA SER A 108 -11.53 -16.04 -5.94
C SER A 108 -11.77 -15.69 -4.47
N LEU A 109 -11.42 -14.45 -4.14
CA LEU A 109 -11.54 -13.87 -2.81
C LEU A 109 -12.30 -12.55 -2.93
N THR A 110 -13.27 -12.36 -2.05
CA THR A 110 -13.93 -11.06 -1.85
C THR A 110 -13.77 -10.64 -0.40
N GLY A 111 -13.84 -9.33 -0.12
CA GLY A 111 -13.70 -8.84 1.24
C GLY A 111 -14.32 -7.47 1.44
N VAL A 112 -14.59 -7.17 2.72
CA VAL A 112 -15.01 -5.86 3.20
C VAL A 112 -14.18 -5.48 4.41
N ASN A 113 -13.94 -4.18 4.58
CA ASN A 113 -13.14 -3.69 5.68
C ASN A 113 -13.59 -2.29 6.12
N ILE A 114 -13.20 -1.94 7.34
CA ILE A 114 -13.34 -0.60 7.91
C ILE A 114 -11.99 -0.21 8.54
N PHE A 115 -11.66 1.08 8.51
CA PHE A 115 -10.45 1.62 9.13
C PHE A 115 -10.73 2.89 9.90
N LEU A 116 -9.89 3.12 10.92
CA LEU A 116 -9.70 4.38 11.60
C LEU A 116 -8.25 4.80 11.42
N ASP A 117 -8.04 6.03 11.01
CA ASP A 117 -6.74 6.64 10.79
C ASP A 117 -6.62 7.86 11.70
N ALA A 118 -5.45 8.07 12.30
CA ALA A 118 -5.13 9.24 13.10
C ALA A 118 -3.68 9.66 12.86
N ASP A 119 -3.40 10.96 12.91
CA ASP A 119 -2.05 11.50 12.90
C ASP A 119 -1.68 12.20 14.22
N ASP A 120 -0.43 12.58 14.35
CA ASP A 120 0.12 13.25 15.53
C ASP A 120 -0.31 14.72 15.66
N ASN A 121 -0.99 15.28 14.65
CA ASN A 121 -1.63 16.60 14.70
C ASN A 121 -3.13 16.54 15.06
N ASN A 122 -3.62 15.40 15.54
CA ASN A 122 -5.00 15.14 15.93
C ASN A 122 -6.02 15.11 14.77
N ASN A 123 -5.59 14.99 13.52
CA ASN A 123 -6.49 14.68 12.43
C ASN A 123 -6.95 13.22 12.56
N ALA A 124 -8.22 12.97 12.28
CA ALA A 124 -8.78 11.62 12.28
C ALA A 124 -9.71 11.39 11.09
N ARG A 125 -9.69 10.16 10.56
CA ARG A 125 -10.48 9.74 9.40
C ARG A 125 -10.98 8.32 9.60
N ALA A 126 -12.20 8.04 9.15
CA ALA A 126 -12.70 6.68 8.97
C ALA A 126 -12.75 6.31 7.49
N SER A 127 -12.71 5.01 7.20
CA SER A 127 -12.98 4.51 5.85
C SER A 127 -13.69 3.17 5.87
N ILE A 128 -14.39 2.89 4.76
CA ILE A 128 -14.97 1.60 4.43
C ILE A 128 -14.44 1.16 3.07
N GLY A 129 -14.10 -0.11 2.93
CA GLY A 129 -13.57 -0.65 1.68
C GLY A 129 -14.15 -2.00 1.31
N ALA A 130 -14.02 -2.32 0.04
CA ALA A 130 -14.36 -3.62 -0.54
C ALA A 130 -13.26 -4.07 -1.51
N GLU A 131 -13.07 -5.38 -1.62
CA GLU A 131 -12.10 -5.99 -2.52
C GLU A 131 -12.68 -7.22 -3.23
N ALA A 132 -12.19 -7.48 -4.45
CA ALA A 132 -12.44 -8.70 -5.19
C ALA A 132 -11.17 -9.09 -5.94
N ARG A 133 -10.70 -10.35 -5.79
CA ARG A 133 -9.40 -10.77 -6.34
C ARG A 133 -9.45 -12.23 -6.82
N ASN A 134 -8.63 -12.50 -7.81
CA ASN A 134 -8.27 -13.85 -8.24
C ASN A 134 -6.78 -13.91 -8.60
N ALA A 135 -6.33 -14.99 -9.26
CA ALA A 135 -4.92 -15.16 -9.61
C ALA A 135 -4.37 -14.06 -10.57
N VAL A 136 -5.22 -13.40 -11.36
CA VAL A 136 -4.84 -12.50 -12.45
C VAL A 136 -5.30 -11.06 -12.21
N LEU A 137 -6.46 -10.88 -11.57
CA LEU A 137 -7.11 -9.58 -11.40
C LEU A 137 -7.32 -9.26 -9.92
N GLU A 138 -7.13 -8.00 -9.57
CA GLU A 138 -7.45 -7.44 -8.26
C GLU A 138 -8.25 -6.15 -8.43
N PHE A 139 -9.28 -5.99 -7.65
CA PHE A 139 -10.06 -4.77 -7.52
C PHE A 139 -10.15 -4.36 -6.05
N PHE A 140 -9.96 -3.07 -5.77
CA PHE A 140 -10.17 -2.46 -4.46
C PHE A 140 -10.92 -1.15 -4.64
N GLY A 141 -11.87 -0.89 -3.76
CA GLY A 141 -12.57 0.39 -3.68
C GLY A 141 -12.69 0.81 -2.23
N ASN A 142 -12.35 2.05 -1.93
CA ASN A 142 -12.38 2.62 -0.59
C ASN A 142 -13.06 3.98 -0.60
N TYR A 143 -13.86 4.25 0.43
CA TYR A 143 -14.44 5.55 0.71
C TYR A 143 -13.95 6.04 2.07
N TYR A 144 -13.62 7.31 2.16
CA TYR A 144 -13.00 7.95 3.31
C TYR A 144 -13.86 9.13 3.78
N SER A 145 -13.98 9.30 5.10
CA SER A 145 -14.67 10.43 5.69
C SER A 145 -13.89 10.99 6.88
N GLY A 146 -13.68 12.30 6.90
CA GLY A 146 -13.08 13.02 8.01
C GLY A 146 -13.93 12.89 9.28
N LEU A 147 -13.27 12.65 10.43
CA LEU A 147 -13.89 12.58 11.73
C LEU A 147 -13.49 13.74 12.63
N ALA A 148 -12.25 14.19 12.52
CA ALA A 148 -11.71 15.32 13.28
C ALA A 148 -10.63 16.03 12.47
N ASP A 149 -10.62 17.34 12.58
CA ASP A 149 -9.58 18.25 12.08
C ASP A 149 -8.59 18.52 13.21
N GLY A 150 -7.29 18.56 12.90
CA GLY A 150 -6.23 18.71 13.91
C GLY A 150 -6.22 20.05 14.57
N ASP A 151 -6.29 21.10 13.76
CA ASP A 151 -6.37 22.48 14.22
C ASP A 151 -7.23 23.34 13.27
N ASP A 152 -7.33 24.66 13.56
CA ASP A 152 -8.16 25.57 12.74
C ASP A 152 -7.66 25.76 11.31
N VAL A 153 -6.39 25.38 11.02
CA VAL A 153 -5.77 25.54 9.71
C VAL A 153 -5.78 24.29 8.87
N GLU A 154 -6.09 23.12 9.47
CA GLU A 154 -6.15 21.82 8.82
C GLU A 154 -7.59 21.33 8.68
N LYS A 155 -7.93 20.83 7.51
CA LYS A 155 -9.24 20.22 7.23
C LYS A 155 -9.05 18.86 6.59
N VAL A 156 -9.56 17.82 7.24
CA VAL A 156 -9.55 16.44 6.71
C VAL A 156 -10.54 16.36 5.56
N ARG A 157 -10.08 15.84 4.41
CA ARG A 157 -10.88 15.73 3.20
C ARG A 157 -11.59 14.38 3.13
N ASP A 158 -12.86 14.39 2.74
CA ASP A 158 -13.57 13.20 2.30
C ASP A 158 -13.14 12.81 0.88
N GLY A 159 -13.30 11.55 0.51
CA GLY A 159 -12.95 11.12 -0.83
C GLY A 159 -13.08 9.63 -1.05
N TYR A 160 -12.64 9.17 -2.21
CA TYR A 160 -12.58 7.75 -2.53
C TYR A 160 -11.36 7.42 -3.39
N ASP A 161 -10.98 6.17 -3.39
CA ASP A 161 -10.07 5.59 -4.38
C ASP A 161 -10.61 4.27 -4.94
N LEU A 162 -10.28 4.00 -6.21
CA LEU A 162 -10.59 2.77 -6.91
C LEU A 162 -9.32 2.25 -7.57
N ARG A 163 -8.89 1.04 -7.23
CA ARG A 163 -7.71 0.39 -7.81
C ARG A 163 -8.12 -0.86 -8.56
N LEU A 164 -7.67 -0.96 -9.80
CA LEU A 164 -7.71 -2.17 -10.61
C LEU A 164 -6.27 -2.59 -10.92
N ALA A 165 -5.94 -3.83 -10.68
CA ALA A 165 -4.65 -4.39 -11.05
C ALA A 165 -4.84 -5.68 -11.85
N SER A 166 -3.92 -5.92 -12.78
CA SER A 166 -3.87 -7.13 -13.59
C SER A 166 -2.43 -7.59 -13.74
N GLN A 167 -2.25 -8.90 -13.74
CA GLN A 167 -0.96 -9.48 -14.08
C GLN A 167 -0.49 -8.96 -15.45
N ILE A 168 0.80 -8.64 -15.58
CA ILE A 168 1.41 -8.30 -16.87
C ILE A 168 1.57 -9.60 -17.68
N PRO A 169 1.07 -9.66 -18.92
CA PRO A 169 1.20 -10.84 -19.78
C PRO A 169 2.63 -11.39 -19.83
N TYR A 170 2.80 -12.70 -19.67
CA TYR A 170 4.06 -13.44 -19.62
C TYR A 170 5.02 -13.09 -18.46
N LEU A 171 4.72 -12.06 -17.63
CA LEU A 171 5.48 -11.71 -16.44
C LEU A 171 4.69 -12.09 -15.20
N HIS A 172 4.74 -13.37 -14.82
CA HIS A 172 3.95 -13.89 -13.71
C HIS A 172 4.33 -13.32 -12.34
N TRP A 173 5.43 -12.58 -12.25
CA TRP A 173 5.93 -11.92 -11.05
C TRP A 173 5.62 -10.41 -11.00
N ALA A 174 4.89 -9.88 -11.99
CA ALA A 174 4.59 -8.47 -12.10
C ALA A 174 3.13 -8.22 -12.40
N ASP A 175 2.56 -7.21 -11.75
CA ASP A 175 1.21 -6.72 -11.95
C ASP A 175 1.27 -5.26 -12.39
N PHE A 176 0.44 -4.85 -13.35
CA PHE A 176 0.16 -3.47 -13.69
C PHE A 176 -1.08 -3.03 -12.97
N PHE A 177 -1.14 -1.77 -12.51
CA PHE A 177 -2.32 -1.22 -11.88
C PHE A 177 -2.67 0.18 -12.37
N VAL A 178 -3.95 0.49 -12.25
CA VAL A 178 -4.53 1.82 -12.36
C VAL A 178 -5.24 2.10 -11.04
N ASN A 179 -4.98 3.26 -10.45
CA ASN A 179 -5.71 3.76 -9.28
C ASN A 179 -6.23 5.16 -9.61
N THR A 180 -7.54 5.37 -9.49
CA THR A 180 -8.15 6.70 -9.58
C THR A 180 -8.65 7.12 -8.22
N TYR A 181 -8.61 8.41 -7.95
CA TYR A 181 -9.07 8.98 -6.68
C TYR A 181 -9.70 10.35 -6.88
N ASP A 182 -10.57 10.70 -5.92
CA ASP A 182 -11.22 12.01 -5.86
C ASP A 182 -11.33 12.41 -4.38
N TRP A 183 -10.73 13.53 -4.02
CA TRP A 183 -10.72 14.13 -2.69
C TRP A 183 -11.48 15.44 -2.72
N LYS A 184 -12.57 15.52 -1.96
CA LYS A 184 -13.44 16.69 -1.92
C LYS A 184 -12.74 17.86 -1.24
N GLY A 185 -12.74 19.02 -1.91
CA GLY A 185 -12.30 20.26 -1.33
C GLY A 185 -13.23 20.74 -0.23
N VAL A 186 -12.67 21.31 0.84
CA VAL A 186 -13.45 21.94 1.91
C VAL A 186 -13.66 23.43 1.61
N SER A 187 -12.60 24.12 1.20
CA SER A 187 -12.60 25.55 0.83
C SER A 187 -12.07 25.78 -0.59
N ARG A 188 -11.62 24.74 -1.26
CA ARG A 188 -11.02 24.75 -2.60
C ARG A 188 -11.66 23.73 -3.50
N ASP A 189 -11.16 23.68 -4.74
CA ASP A 189 -11.55 22.68 -5.72
C ASP A 189 -11.22 21.26 -5.24
N ASP A 190 -11.99 20.30 -5.72
CA ASP A 190 -11.73 18.87 -5.57
C ASP A 190 -10.37 18.52 -6.17
N THR A 191 -9.75 17.46 -5.67
CA THR A 191 -8.53 16.93 -6.22
C THR A 191 -8.78 15.56 -6.79
N GLU A 192 -8.69 15.46 -8.09
CA GLU A 192 -8.80 14.20 -8.83
C GLU A 192 -7.43 13.77 -9.34
N GLY A 193 -7.25 12.49 -9.58
CA GLY A 193 -6.02 11.99 -10.19
C GLY A 193 -6.10 10.53 -10.60
N ILE A 194 -5.12 10.15 -11.42
CA ILE A 194 -4.92 8.79 -11.90
C ILE A 194 -3.47 8.38 -11.66
N LYS A 195 -3.29 7.30 -10.93
CA LYS A 195 -2.01 6.67 -10.70
C LYS A 195 -1.86 5.42 -11.55
N LEU A 196 -0.81 5.36 -12.33
CA LEU A 196 -0.45 4.22 -13.18
C LEU A 196 0.86 3.62 -12.68
N GLY A 197 0.90 2.30 -12.47
CA GLY A 197 2.13 1.71 -11.97
C GLY A 197 2.20 0.20 -12.14
N SER A 198 3.32 -0.34 -11.65
CA SER A 198 3.58 -1.78 -11.63
C SER A 198 4.11 -2.19 -10.27
N GLU A 199 3.59 -3.29 -9.73
CA GLU A 199 4.08 -3.97 -8.54
C GLU A 199 4.79 -5.25 -8.97
N MET A 200 6.03 -5.43 -8.53
CA MET A 200 6.93 -6.51 -8.96
C MET A 200 7.43 -7.31 -7.77
N GLN A 201 7.26 -8.63 -7.81
CA GLN A 201 7.83 -9.55 -6.83
C GLN A 201 9.29 -9.86 -7.23
N LEU A 202 10.26 -9.16 -6.65
CA LEU A 202 11.68 -9.33 -6.99
C LEU A 202 12.24 -10.63 -6.41
N THR A 203 11.95 -10.90 -5.13
CA THR A 203 12.20 -12.16 -4.44
C THR A 203 10.97 -12.54 -3.62
N GLN A 204 10.96 -13.67 -2.94
CA GLN A 204 9.82 -14.06 -2.09
C GLN A 204 9.55 -13.08 -0.94
N GLY A 205 10.58 -12.37 -0.46
CA GLY A 205 10.48 -11.40 0.64
C GLY A 205 10.63 -9.94 0.20
N LEU A 206 10.88 -9.64 -1.08
CA LEU A 206 11.13 -8.29 -1.58
C LEU A 206 10.23 -7.95 -2.75
N LYS A 207 9.53 -6.82 -2.65
CA LYS A 207 8.72 -6.23 -3.72
C LYS A 207 9.20 -4.84 -4.08
N LEU A 208 8.95 -4.45 -5.31
CA LEU A 208 9.14 -3.10 -5.83
C LEU A 208 7.84 -2.62 -6.47
N GLU A 209 7.38 -1.43 -6.11
CA GLU A 209 6.33 -0.72 -6.84
C GLU A 209 6.93 0.53 -7.48
N LEU A 210 6.63 0.73 -8.76
CA LEU A 210 6.97 1.94 -9.51
C LEU A 210 5.67 2.52 -10.06
N ALA A 211 5.45 3.82 -9.87
CA ALA A 211 4.25 4.45 -10.41
C ALA A 211 4.46 5.92 -10.76
N PHE A 212 3.56 6.40 -11.60
CA PHE A 212 3.37 7.78 -12.00
C PHE A 212 1.98 8.23 -11.56
N ASP A 213 1.89 9.37 -10.89
CA ASP A 213 0.67 9.98 -10.37
C ASP A 213 0.39 11.26 -11.16
N ASP A 214 -0.63 11.21 -12.01
CA ASP A 214 -1.14 12.34 -12.80
C ASP A 214 -2.27 13.01 -12.01
N LYS A 215 -2.05 14.27 -11.61
CA LYS A 215 -2.92 15.03 -10.71
C LYS A 215 -3.63 16.14 -11.46
N ASP A 216 -4.94 16.01 -11.57
CA ASP A 216 -5.78 17.04 -12.20
C ASP A 216 -6.21 18.11 -11.18
N GLN A 217 -5.25 18.94 -10.78
CA GLN A 217 -5.52 20.15 -9.98
C GLN A 217 -4.49 21.22 -10.28
N SER A 218 -4.94 22.46 -10.50
CA SER A 218 -4.08 23.63 -10.71
C SER A 218 -3.13 23.85 -9.54
N GLY A 219 -1.83 23.89 -9.83
CA GLY A 219 -0.78 24.13 -8.83
C GLY A 219 -0.16 22.85 -8.23
N LEU A 220 -0.61 21.67 -8.64
CA LEU A 220 0.04 20.41 -8.35
C LEU A 220 0.87 19.94 -9.53
N THR A 221 1.92 19.22 -9.26
CA THR A 221 2.79 18.61 -10.27
C THR A 221 2.62 17.09 -10.24
N ASP A 222 2.60 16.50 -11.41
CA ASP A 222 2.71 15.06 -11.59
C ASP A 222 3.98 14.54 -10.93
N GLU A 223 3.94 13.27 -10.50
CA GLU A 223 4.99 12.74 -9.65
C GLU A 223 5.31 11.27 -9.96
N TRP A 224 6.60 10.94 -10.00
CA TRP A 224 7.07 9.57 -9.99
C TRP A 224 7.40 9.14 -8.57
N TYR A 225 7.08 7.89 -8.24
CA TYR A 225 7.53 7.29 -6.99
C TYR A 225 7.99 5.84 -7.17
N ALA A 226 8.85 5.40 -6.25
CA ALA A 226 9.28 4.04 -6.09
C ALA A 226 9.08 3.61 -4.64
N LYS A 227 8.48 2.43 -4.43
CA LYS A 227 8.27 1.84 -3.12
C LYS A 227 8.96 0.49 -3.03
N ILE A 228 9.87 0.34 -2.08
CA ILE A 228 10.57 -0.90 -1.78
C ILE A 228 9.88 -1.52 -0.56
N MET A 229 9.42 -2.76 -0.67
CA MET A 229 8.65 -3.45 0.38
C MET A 229 9.35 -4.75 0.77
N PHE A 230 9.64 -4.91 2.06
CA PHE A 230 10.12 -6.15 2.65
C PHE A 230 8.95 -6.85 3.33
N VAL A 231 8.71 -8.10 2.95
CA VAL A 231 7.52 -8.88 3.33
C VAL A 231 7.90 -10.08 4.17
N TYR A 232 7.15 -10.34 5.22
CA TYR A 232 7.29 -11.53 6.05
C TYR A 232 5.89 -12.08 6.45
N PRO A 233 5.67 -13.40 6.42
CA PRO A 233 6.57 -14.42 5.85
C PRO A 233 6.81 -14.19 4.35
N PRO A 234 7.92 -14.71 3.81
CA PRO A 234 8.16 -14.67 2.38
C PRO A 234 6.98 -15.28 1.62
N LYS A 235 6.54 -14.62 0.56
CA LYS A 235 5.39 -15.05 -0.23
C LYS A 235 5.82 -16.07 -1.27
N GLU A 236 5.25 -17.26 -1.25
CA GLU A 236 5.44 -18.24 -2.32
C GLU A 236 4.83 -17.73 -3.62
N GLY A 237 5.48 -18.05 -4.74
CA GLY A 237 5.01 -17.71 -6.07
C GLY A 237 6.12 -17.18 -6.99
N PRO A 238 5.77 -16.80 -8.22
CA PRO A 238 6.72 -16.29 -9.21
C PRO A 238 7.44 -15.03 -8.74
N THR A 239 8.73 -14.95 -9.06
CA THR A 239 9.64 -13.83 -8.76
C THR A 239 10.34 -13.34 -10.03
N ALA A 240 10.98 -12.20 -10.00
CA ALA A 240 11.74 -11.68 -11.14
C ALA A 240 12.82 -12.65 -11.65
N LYS A 241 13.27 -13.59 -10.80
CA LYS A 241 14.23 -14.63 -11.18
C LYS A 241 13.64 -15.63 -12.19
N ASP A 242 12.33 -15.80 -12.21
CA ASP A 242 11.64 -16.72 -13.13
C ASP A 242 11.53 -16.14 -14.55
N GLY A 243 11.82 -14.85 -14.73
CA GLY A 243 11.90 -14.20 -16.05
C GLY A 243 10.56 -14.16 -16.78
N ILE A 244 10.60 -14.45 -18.08
CA ILE A 244 9.43 -14.47 -18.98
C ILE A 244 8.86 -15.88 -19.01
N SER A 245 7.57 -16.01 -18.75
CA SER A 245 6.83 -17.29 -18.78
C SER A 245 6.44 -17.69 -20.19
N ASP A 246 6.28 -18.99 -20.43
CA ASP A 246 5.73 -19.55 -21.68
C ASP A 246 4.20 -19.33 -21.79
N THR A 247 3.51 -19.09 -20.68
CA THR A 247 2.07 -18.85 -20.66
C THR A 247 1.75 -17.39 -20.40
N MET A 248 0.72 -16.88 -21.07
CA MET A 248 0.33 -15.47 -21.01
C MET A 248 -0.14 -15.06 -19.60
N TRP A 249 -0.93 -15.92 -18.97
CA TRP A 249 -1.54 -15.64 -17.67
C TRP A 249 -1.13 -16.69 -16.64
N ARG A 250 -1.08 -16.26 -15.35
CA ARG A 250 -0.98 -17.18 -14.22
C ARG A 250 -2.13 -18.19 -14.27
N GLU A 251 -1.85 -19.42 -13.93
CA GLU A 251 -2.91 -20.40 -13.68
C GLU A 251 -3.78 -19.97 -12.49
N GLN A 252 -5.05 -20.38 -12.51
CA GLN A 252 -5.89 -20.25 -11.32
C GLN A 252 -5.27 -21.04 -10.16
N LYS A 253 -5.25 -20.42 -8.99
CA LYS A 253 -4.66 -20.98 -7.78
C LYS A 253 -5.62 -20.89 -6.62
N ASP A 254 -5.37 -21.69 -5.58
CA ASP A 254 -6.02 -21.53 -4.29
C ASP A 254 -5.64 -20.16 -3.68
N MET A 255 -6.64 -19.30 -3.47
CA MET A 255 -6.50 -17.96 -2.91
C MET A 255 -6.48 -17.96 -1.38
N SER A 256 -6.50 -19.12 -0.72
CA SER A 256 -6.46 -19.21 0.76
C SER A 256 -5.23 -18.49 1.35
N GLY A 257 -4.08 -18.58 0.66
CA GLY A 257 -2.84 -17.88 1.04
C GLY A 257 -2.91 -16.33 0.94
N GLU A 258 -3.93 -15.80 0.24
CA GLU A 258 -4.14 -14.36 0.09
C GLU A 258 -5.06 -13.76 1.17
N MET A 259 -5.64 -14.60 2.03
CA MET A 259 -6.61 -14.19 3.07
C MET A 259 -6.03 -13.25 4.12
N LEU A 260 -4.70 -13.24 4.30
CA LEU A 260 -4.00 -12.38 5.26
C LEU A 260 -3.06 -11.37 4.59
N THR A 261 -3.17 -11.14 3.28
CA THR A 261 -2.42 -10.05 2.63
C THR A 261 -3.02 -8.68 2.97
N LYS A 262 -2.25 -7.60 2.74
CA LYS A 262 -2.72 -6.24 3.07
C LYS A 262 -3.94 -5.82 2.23
N VAL A 263 -4.80 -5.01 2.83
CA VAL A 263 -5.80 -4.22 2.10
C VAL A 263 -5.07 -3.09 1.37
N LYS A 264 -5.31 -2.93 0.07
CA LYS A 264 -4.75 -1.83 -0.73
C LYS A 264 -5.70 -0.63 -0.64
N ARG A 265 -5.23 0.45 -0.02
CA ARG A 265 -5.99 1.68 0.24
C ARG A 265 -5.04 2.86 0.41
N ASN A 266 -5.56 4.08 0.37
CA ASN A 266 -4.80 5.23 0.81
C ASN A 266 -4.69 5.25 2.35
N ASN A 267 -3.48 5.06 2.87
CA ASN A 267 -3.20 5.08 4.29
C ASN A 267 -2.97 6.48 4.86
N LYS A 268 -2.67 7.48 4.02
CA LYS A 268 -2.41 8.87 4.42
C LYS A 268 -3.70 9.64 4.57
N ILE A 269 -3.79 10.47 5.62
CA ILE A 269 -4.91 11.38 5.80
C ILE A 269 -4.73 12.54 4.82
N MET A 270 -5.74 12.75 3.97
CA MET A 270 -5.74 13.84 3.00
C MET A 270 -6.21 15.12 3.68
N ILE A 271 -5.39 16.15 3.66
CA ILE A 271 -5.59 17.39 4.42
C ILE A 271 -5.53 18.61 3.49
N GLU A 272 -6.42 19.56 3.72
CA GLU A 272 -6.38 20.90 3.14
C GLU A 272 -5.89 21.89 4.19
N PHE A 273 -4.88 22.71 3.85
CA PHE A 273 -4.28 23.71 4.74
C PHE A 273 -4.74 25.10 4.36
N ASN A 274 -5.42 25.86 5.26
CA ASN A 274 -5.77 27.28 5.11
C ASN A 274 -6.09 27.72 3.68
N GLY A 275 -6.92 26.91 2.99
CA GLY A 275 -7.17 27.12 1.58
C GLY A 275 -5.95 26.87 0.67
N LYS A 276 -4.87 26.23 1.08
CA LYS A 276 -3.86 25.59 0.23
C LYS A 276 -4.09 24.09 0.24
N SER A 277 -4.28 23.52 -0.93
CA SER A 277 -4.39 22.07 -1.06
C SER A 277 -2.99 21.48 -1.05
N THR A 278 -2.64 20.77 -0.02
CA THR A 278 -1.44 19.91 -0.05
C THR A 278 -1.93 18.48 -0.17
N ILE A 279 -1.69 17.87 -1.33
CA ILE A 279 -1.97 16.46 -1.50
C ILE A 279 -0.83 15.70 -0.88
N SER A 280 -1.08 15.16 0.28
CA SER A 280 -0.26 14.07 0.75
C SER A 280 -0.62 12.82 -0.06
N ARG A 281 0.36 12.21 -0.53
CA ARG A 281 0.48 11.11 -1.48
C ARG A 281 -0.35 9.90 -1.11
N THR A 282 -1.08 9.37 -2.09
CA THR A 282 -1.76 8.07 -1.98
C THR A 282 -0.74 6.93 -2.08
N ASP A 283 -0.76 6.00 -1.16
CA ASP A 283 -0.04 4.73 -1.25
C ASP A 283 -0.73 3.74 -2.17
#